data_f4a28f2ac9af739c5c853d58ca939241
#
_entry.id   f4a28f2ac9af739c5c853d58ca939241
#
_cell.length_a   1.000
_cell.length_b   1.000
_cell.length_c   1.000
_cell.angle_alpha   90.00
_cell.angle_beta   90.00
_cell.angle_gamma   90.00
#
_symmetry.space_group_name_H-M   'P 1'
#
loop_
_entity.id
_entity.type
_entity.pdbx_description
1 polymer ?
#
loop_
_entity_poly.entity_id
_entity_poly.type
_entity_poly.pdbx_seq_one_letter_code
_entity_poly.pdbx_strand_id
1 'polypeptide(L)'
;MIRVRGIFIGLALFPCVLLAGKILESSVIHDGAVYRLSITARLEAPLAVVYQSITDFSNLAAINPSIEESQVLESQGSGRQRVRSVVRVCILVFCKRVVQVQDVTLVNYRTVVATMVPGAGDFRAGLARWELTAVGTATDLHFTETFEPGFWVPPIIGPWLIEKKLVREVARTTLYIEGQAGE
;
A
#
# COMPACT_ATOMS: atom_id res chain seq x y z
N MET A 1 -1.35 -50.17 -49.91
CA MET A 1 -0.44 -49.13 -49.30
C MET A 1 -1.30 -47.95 -48.85
N ILE A 2 -1.68 -47.93 -47.57
CA ILE A 2 -2.53 -46.87 -47.00
C ILE A 2 -1.62 -45.95 -46.18
N ARG A 3 -1.49 -44.69 -46.62
CA ARG A 3 -0.71 -43.67 -45.92
C ARG A 3 -1.63 -42.95 -44.91
N VAL A 4 -1.41 -43.19 -43.61
CA VAL A 4 -2.05 -42.45 -42.51
C VAL A 4 -1.29 -41.14 -42.33
N ARG A 5 -1.94 -40.00 -42.62
CA ARG A 5 -1.44 -38.66 -42.32
C ARG A 5 -1.81 -38.33 -40.86
N GLY A 6 -0.81 -38.33 -39.98
CA GLY A 6 -0.96 -37.81 -38.61
C GLY A 6 -1.14 -36.30 -38.62
N ILE A 7 -2.26 -35.82 -38.05
CA ILE A 7 -2.52 -34.41 -37.78
C ILE A 7 -1.89 -34.13 -36.42
N PHE A 8 -0.79 -33.37 -36.38
CA PHE A 8 -0.27 -32.80 -35.13
C PHE A 8 -1.08 -31.56 -34.80
N ILE A 9 -1.94 -31.65 -33.77
CA ILE A 9 -2.57 -30.50 -33.17
C ILE A 9 -1.56 -29.90 -32.19
N GLY A 10 -0.90 -28.82 -32.59
CA GLY A 10 -0.02 -28.04 -31.75
C GLY A 10 -0.87 -27.29 -30.69
N LEU A 11 -0.77 -27.73 -29.44
CA LEU A 11 -1.33 -27.03 -28.30
C LEU A 11 -0.49 -25.77 -28.06
N ALA A 12 -0.95 -24.60 -28.51
CA ALA A 12 -0.33 -23.33 -28.24
C ALA A 12 -0.53 -22.96 -26.75
N LEU A 13 0.48 -23.23 -25.94
CA LEU A 13 0.57 -22.69 -24.60
C LEU A 13 0.77 -21.15 -24.72
N PHE A 14 -0.32 -20.39 -24.59
CA PHE A 14 -0.23 -18.95 -24.36
C PHE A 14 0.39 -18.73 -22.98
N PRO A 15 1.55 -18.07 -22.85
CA PRO A 15 2.04 -17.65 -21.56
C PRO A 15 1.06 -16.61 -21.01
N CYS A 16 0.38 -16.94 -19.93
CA CYS A 16 -0.36 -15.97 -19.13
C CYS A 16 0.67 -15.05 -18.49
N VAL A 17 0.92 -13.91 -19.10
CA VAL A 17 1.75 -12.85 -18.47
C VAL A 17 0.93 -12.30 -17.34
N LEU A 18 1.21 -12.75 -16.13
CA LEU A 18 0.74 -12.11 -14.90
C LEU A 18 1.35 -10.70 -14.89
N LEU A 19 0.55 -9.72 -15.30
CA LEU A 19 0.88 -8.31 -15.16
C LEU A 19 0.80 -8.00 -13.67
N ALA A 20 1.91 -8.07 -12.99
CA ALA A 20 2.03 -7.55 -11.62
C ALA A 20 1.87 -6.03 -11.65
N GLY A 21 1.18 -5.48 -10.65
CA GLY A 21 0.90 -4.06 -10.54
C GLY A 21 2.13 -3.19 -10.73
N LYS A 22 1.93 -2.07 -11.37
CA LYS A 22 2.99 -1.19 -11.84
C LYS A 22 3.03 0.09 -11.01
N ILE A 23 4.18 0.38 -10.40
CA ILE A 23 4.46 1.71 -9.87
C ILE A 23 4.69 2.65 -11.05
N LEU A 24 3.87 3.69 -11.15
CA LEU A 24 3.91 4.69 -12.22
C LEU A 24 4.83 5.85 -11.85
N GLU A 25 4.77 6.27 -10.59
CA GLU A 25 5.54 7.39 -10.07
C GLU A 25 5.79 7.22 -8.57
N SER A 26 6.95 7.65 -8.09
CA SER A 26 7.25 7.76 -6.65
C SER A 26 8.14 8.97 -6.39
N SER A 27 7.91 9.64 -5.28
CA SER A 27 8.80 10.70 -4.80
C SER A 27 8.78 10.78 -3.28
N VAL A 28 9.93 11.07 -2.69
CA VAL A 28 10.08 11.39 -1.28
C VAL A 28 10.98 12.61 -1.14
N ILE A 29 10.44 13.65 -0.55
CA ILE A 29 11.18 14.88 -0.22
C ILE A 29 11.07 15.13 1.27
N HIS A 30 12.02 15.86 1.82
CA HIS A 30 11.97 16.30 3.22
C HIS A 30 12.38 17.78 3.34
N ASP A 31 11.81 18.41 4.34
CA ASP A 31 12.15 19.76 4.76
C ASP A 31 12.24 19.77 6.29
N GLY A 32 13.46 19.91 6.80
CA GLY A 32 13.72 19.69 8.22
C GLY A 32 13.32 18.30 8.70
N ALA A 33 12.41 18.25 9.67
CA ALA A 33 11.88 16.98 10.23
C ALA A 33 10.66 16.44 9.47
N VAL A 34 10.10 17.20 8.53
CA VAL A 34 8.86 16.82 7.83
C VAL A 34 9.20 16.11 6.52
N TYR A 35 8.63 14.92 6.36
CA TYR A 35 8.72 14.11 5.14
C TYR A 35 7.41 14.22 4.36
N ARG A 36 7.52 14.36 3.04
CA ARG A 36 6.40 14.29 2.11
C ARG A 36 6.69 13.21 1.09
N LEU A 37 5.78 12.27 0.99
CA LEU A 37 5.87 11.20 0.02
C LEU A 37 4.63 11.18 -0.87
N SER A 38 4.84 10.76 -2.11
CA SER A 38 3.81 10.56 -3.11
C SER A 38 4.16 9.31 -3.91
N ILE A 39 3.17 8.46 -4.15
CA ILE A 39 3.31 7.30 -5.02
C ILE A 39 2.02 7.08 -5.80
N THR A 40 2.18 6.81 -7.09
CA THR A 40 1.09 6.38 -7.96
C THR A 40 1.38 4.96 -8.45
N ALA A 41 0.45 4.06 -8.22
CA ALA A 41 0.55 2.67 -8.65
C ALA A 41 -0.71 2.24 -9.38
N ARG A 42 -0.55 1.46 -10.44
CA ARG A 42 -1.65 0.76 -11.12
C ARG A 42 -1.75 -0.65 -10.56
N LEU A 43 -2.95 -1.03 -10.12
CA LEU A 43 -3.30 -2.36 -9.67
C LEU A 43 -4.21 -3.00 -10.71
N GLU A 44 -3.89 -4.20 -11.15
CA GLU A 44 -4.72 -4.99 -12.07
C GLU A 44 -5.87 -5.67 -11.29
N ALA A 45 -6.65 -4.83 -10.59
CA ALA A 45 -7.78 -5.22 -9.76
C ALA A 45 -8.89 -4.18 -9.85
N PRO A 46 -10.19 -4.59 -9.76
CA PRO A 46 -11.32 -3.68 -9.73
C PRO A 46 -11.26 -2.73 -8.52
N LEU A 47 -11.73 -1.51 -8.69
CA LEU A 47 -11.73 -0.47 -7.64
C LEU A 47 -12.36 -0.95 -6.32
N ALA A 48 -13.43 -1.73 -6.40
CA ALA A 48 -14.10 -2.25 -5.21
C ALA A 48 -13.18 -3.19 -4.39
N VAL A 49 -12.40 -4.05 -5.06
CA VAL A 49 -11.44 -4.95 -4.41
C VAL A 49 -10.32 -4.15 -3.77
N VAL A 50 -9.74 -3.18 -4.49
CA VAL A 50 -8.69 -2.31 -3.95
C VAL A 50 -9.19 -1.53 -2.75
N TYR A 51 -10.36 -0.91 -2.84
CA TYR A 51 -10.96 -0.16 -1.75
C TYR A 51 -11.20 -1.02 -0.52
N GLN A 52 -11.81 -2.19 -0.69
CA GLN A 52 -12.07 -3.14 0.39
C GLN A 52 -10.76 -3.56 1.08
N SER A 53 -9.73 -3.87 0.31
CA SER A 53 -8.43 -4.28 0.85
C SER A 53 -7.79 -3.18 1.69
N ILE A 54 -7.68 -1.95 1.17
CA ILE A 54 -7.03 -0.85 1.91
C ILE A 54 -7.83 -0.32 3.10
N THR A 55 -9.11 -0.68 3.20
CA THR A 55 -10.01 -0.27 4.31
C THR A 55 -10.32 -1.38 5.30
N ASP A 56 -9.78 -2.58 5.11
CA ASP A 56 -9.82 -3.65 6.11
C ASP A 56 -8.75 -3.42 7.18
N PHE A 57 -8.98 -2.41 8.02
CA PHE A 57 -8.00 -1.97 9.03
C PHE A 57 -7.71 -3.01 10.10
N SER A 58 -8.54 -4.02 10.26
CA SER A 58 -8.29 -5.12 11.19
C SER A 58 -7.33 -6.15 10.62
N ASN A 59 -7.12 -6.15 9.31
CA ASN A 59 -6.38 -7.19 8.59
C ASN A 59 -5.20 -6.64 7.76
N LEU A 60 -4.75 -5.41 8.01
CA LEU A 60 -3.64 -4.81 7.25
C LEU A 60 -2.34 -5.61 7.32
N ALA A 61 -2.13 -6.37 8.40
CA ALA A 61 -0.97 -7.24 8.56
C ALA A 61 -0.93 -8.38 7.52
N ALA A 62 -2.08 -8.86 7.05
CA ALA A 62 -2.14 -9.84 5.97
C ALA A 62 -1.78 -9.23 4.61
N ILE A 63 -2.13 -7.95 4.41
CA ILE A 63 -1.90 -7.23 3.15
C ILE A 63 -0.44 -6.82 3.01
N ASN A 64 0.18 -6.41 4.12
CA ASN A 64 1.56 -5.90 4.11
C ASN A 64 2.38 -6.51 5.26
N PRO A 65 3.39 -7.36 4.95
CA PRO A 65 4.21 -8.04 5.97
C PRO A 65 5.03 -7.09 6.86
N SER A 66 5.18 -5.81 6.50
CA SER A 66 5.83 -4.83 7.36
C SER A 66 4.91 -4.34 8.48
N ILE A 67 3.60 -4.56 8.37
CA ILE A 67 2.63 -4.28 9.42
C ILE A 67 2.55 -5.54 10.30
N GLU A 68 3.06 -5.45 11.52
CA GLU A 68 3.06 -6.57 12.46
C GLU A 68 1.75 -6.71 13.21
N GLU A 69 1.10 -5.58 13.48
CA GLU A 69 -0.18 -5.50 14.18
C GLU A 69 -1.05 -4.42 13.53
N SER A 70 -2.34 -4.67 13.43
CA SER A 70 -3.33 -3.67 13.04
C SER A 70 -4.62 -3.92 13.80
N GLN A 71 -5.18 -2.86 14.39
CA GLN A 71 -6.37 -2.94 15.23
C GLN A 71 -7.21 -1.66 15.12
N VAL A 72 -8.51 -1.83 14.97
CA VAL A 72 -9.47 -0.75 15.15
C VAL A 72 -9.70 -0.57 16.65
N LEU A 73 -9.31 0.59 17.19
CA LEU A 73 -9.51 0.94 18.61
C LEU A 73 -10.91 1.45 18.88
N GLU A 74 -11.41 2.30 17.98
CA GLU A 74 -12.72 2.93 18.09
C GLU A 74 -13.37 3.02 16.71
N SER A 75 -14.68 2.83 16.66
CA SER A 75 -15.51 3.13 15.51
C SER A 75 -16.51 4.23 15.91
N GLN A 76 -16.37 5.41 15.29
CA GLN A 76 -17.14 6.60 15.67
C GLN A 76 -18.39 6.80 14.80
N GLY A 77 -18.81 5.78 14.04
CA GLY A 77 -19.90 5.90 13.06
C GLY A 77 -19.49 6.74 11.83
N SER A 78 -20.41 6.90 10.88
CA SER A 78 -20.23 7.75 9.68
C SER A 78 -18.87 7.61 8.97
N GLY A 79 -18.28 6.40 8.95
CA GLY A 79 -17.04 6.12 8.23
C GLY A 79 -15.76 6.62 8.93
N ARG A 80 -15.82 6.93 10.23
CA ARG A 80 -14.64 7.30 11.03
C ARG A 80 -14.23 6.18 11.95
N GLN A 81 -12.92 5.90 11.98
CA GLN A 81 -12.35 4.86 12.83
C GLN A 81 -11.00 5.32 13.37
N ARG A 82 -10.69 4.97 14.61
CA ARG A 82 -9.35 5.10 15.15
C ARG A 82 -8.63 3.78 15.00
N VAL A 83 -7.51 3.80 14.26
CA VAL A 83 -6.74 2.61 13.94
C VAL A 83 -5.36 2.72 14.58
N ARG A 84 -4.93 1.66 15.25
CA ARG A 84 -3.55 1.48 15.72
C ARG A 84 -2.87 0.44 14.86
N SER A 85 -1.69 0.77 14.36
CA SER A 85 -0.82 -0.20 13.69
C SER A 85 0.60 -0.16 14.23
N VAL A 86 1.27 -1.31 14.18
CA VAL A 86 2.69 -1.45 14.48
C VAL A 86 3.40 -1.87 13.22
N VAL A 87 4.30 -1.02 12.75
CA VAL A 87 5.03 -1.23 11.50
C VAL A 87 6.50 -1.47 11.81
N ARG A 88 7.06 -2.54 11.25
CA ARG A 88 8.50 -2.78 11.29
C ARG A 88 9.20 -1.96 10.21
N VAL A 89 10.01 -1.03 10.63
CA VAL A 89 10.86 -0.22 9.75
C VAL A 89 12.30 -0.64 9.92
N CYS A 90 12.89 -1.20 8.87
CA CYS A 90 14.31 -1.59 8.86
C CYS A 90 15.11 -0.65 7.96
N ILE A 91 16.17 -0.08 8.50
CA ILE A 91 17.15 0.74 7.78
C ILE A 91 18.48 0.03 7.91
N LEU A 92 18.98 -0.55 6.81
CA LEU A 92 20.14 -1.43 6.78
C LEU A 92 19.96 -2.61 7.75
N VAL A 93 20.79 -2.68 8.80
CA VAL A 93 20.74 -3.73 9.83
C VAL A 93 19.92 -3.33 11.07
N PHE A 94 19.47 -2.10 11.14
CA PHE A 94 18.70 -1.59 12.26
C PHE A 94 17.22 -1.64 11.95
N CYS A 95 16.47 -2.38 12.75
CA CYS A 95 15.02 -2.45 12.66
C CYS A 95 14.38 -1.81 13.89
N LYS A 96 13.37 -1.00 13.68
CA LYS A 96 12.54 -0.39 14.73
C LYS A 96 11.09 -0.79 14.50
N ARG A 97 10.38 -1.13 15.58
CA ARG A 97 8.92 -1.17 15.61
C ARG A 97 8.42 0.24 15.82
N VAL A 98 7.57 0.69 14.93
CA VAL A 98 7.01 2.05 14.93
C VAL A 98 5.51 1.94 15.14
N VAL A 99 5.01 2.59 16.17
CA VAL A 99 3.58 2.64 16.49
C VAL A 99 2.95 3.83 15.79
N GLN A 100 1.87 3.58 15.07
CA GLN A 100 1.01 4.60 14.47
C GLN A 100 -0.38 4.50 15.08
N VAL A 101 -0.94 5.62 15.49
CA VAL A 101 -2.36 5.74 15.82
C VAL A 101 -2.93 6.85 14.95
N GLN A 102 -3.95 6.50 14.18
CA GLN A 102 -4.52 7.37 13.17
C GLN A 102 -6.04 7.44 13.30
N ASP A 103 -6.59 8.63 13.15
CA ASP A 103 -8.01 8.83 12.91
C ASP A 103 -8.25 8.76 11.40
N VAL A 104 -8.89 7.69 10.97
CA VAL A 104 -9.17 7.40 9.57
C VAL A 104 -10.59 7.79 9.25
N THR A 105 -10.77 8.49 8.12
CA THR A 105 -12.07 8.89 7.57
C THR A 105 -12.24 8.28 6.18
N LEU A 106 -13.28 7.48 6.01
CA LEU A 106 -13.75 6.99 4.71
C LEU A 106 -14.61 8.09 4.09
N VAL A 107 -13.98 8.96 3.28
CA VAL A 107 -14.69 10.12 2.69
C VAL A 107 -15.74 9.65 1.67
N ASN A 108 -15.36 8.69 0.84
CA ASN A 108 -16.22 7.99 -0.11
C ASN A 108 -15.52 6.70 -0.57
N TYR A 109 -16.13 5.95 -1.50
CA TYR A 109 -15.56 4.71 -2.06
C TYR A 109 -14.30 4.89 -2.93
N ARG A 110 -13.70 6.09 -2.94
CA ARG A 110 -12.49 6.40 -3.72
C ARG A 110 -11.45 7.15 -2.91
N THR A 111 -11.83 7.66 -1.76
CA THR A 111 -10.96 8.55 -0.98
C THR A 111 -10.98 8.15 0.49
N VAL A 112 -9.80 7.86 1.01
CA VAL A 112 -9.54 7.61 2.43
C VAL A 112 -8.53 8.64 2.92
N VAL A 113 -8.77 9.18 4.09
CA VAL A 113 -7.87 10.15 4.74
C VAL A 113 -7.57 9.64 6.14
N ALA A 114 -6.30 9.66 6.53
CA ALA A 114 -5.86 9.30 7.87
C ALA A 114 -4.99 10.41 8.46
N THR A 115 -5.30 10.81 9.68
CA THR A 115 -4.54 11.83 10.42
C THR A 115 -3.91 11.18 11.63
N MET A 116 -2.60 11.37 11.83
CA MET A 116 -1.91 10.89 13.03
C MET A 116 -2.48 11.55 14.29
N VAL A 117 -2.68 10.76 15.34
CA VAL A 117 -3.10 11.25 16.66
C VAL A 117 -1.85 11.64 17.43
N PRO A 118 -1.61 12.94 17.69
CA PRO A 118 -0.40 13.39 18.38
C PRO A 118 -0.26 12.75 19.77
N GLY A 119 0.93 12.31 20.08
CA GLY A 119 1.23 11.70 21.38
C GLY A 119 0.74 10.28 21.60
N ALA A 120 0.00 9.68 20.63
CA ALA A 120 -0.51 8.32 20.76
C ALA A 120 0.41 7.26 20.11
N GLY A 121 1.47 7.68 19.43
CA GLY A 121 2.43 6.81 18.76
C GLY A 121 3.79 7.47 18.57
N ASP A 122 4.57 6.93 17.64
CA ASP A 122 5.95 7.37 17.35
C ASP A 122 6.03 8.58 16.39
N PHE A 123 4.91 9.13 15.94
CA PHE A 123 4.86 10.29 15.06
C PHE A 123 4.33 11.52 15.79
N ARG A 124 4.91 12.69 15.54
CA ARG A 124 4.45 13.97 16.09
C ARG A 124 3.22 14.49 15.35
N ALA A 125 3.23 14.33 14.03
CA ALA A 125 2.14 14.71 13.15
C ALA A 125 2.17 13.85 11.88
N GLY A 126 1.04 13.78 11.19
CA GLY A 126 0.96 13.16 9.87
C GLY A 126 -0.43 13.22 9.29
N LEU A 127 -0.48 13.27 7.98
CA LEU A 127 -1.69 13.24 7.17
C LEU A 127 -1.43 12.36 5.96
N ALA A 128 -2.18 11.29 5.83
CA ALA A 128 -2.14 10.39 4.69
C ALA A 128 -3.46 10.44 3.91
N ARG A 129 -3.36 10.28 2.59
CA ARG A 129 -4.50 10.29 1.68
C ARG A 129 -4.32 9.23 0.60
N TRP A 130 -5.34 8.43 0.40
CA TRP A 130 -5.49 7.47 -0.70
C TRP A 130 -6.59 7.94 -1.62
N GLU A 131 -6.31 7.98 -2.91
CA GLU A 131 -7.28 8.30 -3.96
C GLU A 131 -7.25 7.19 -5.01
N LEU A 132 -8.43 6.65 -5.30
CA LEU A 132 -8.63 5.54 -6.24
C LEU A 132 -9.34 6.03 -7.49
N THR A 133 -8.79 5.68 -8.66
CA THR A 133 -9.38 5.98 -9.96
C THR A 133 -9.51 4.70 -10.77
N ALA A 134 -10.72 4.34 -11.19
CA ALA A 134 -10.94 3.19 -12.07
C ALA A 134 -10.39 3.48 -13.47
N VAL A 135 -9.63 2.53 -14.03
CA VAL A 135 -9.05 2.58 -15.37
C VAL A 135 -9.35 1.24 -16.08
N GLY A 136 -10.52 1.17 -16.74
CA GLY A 136 -11.03 -0.10 -17.27
C GLY A 136 -11.32 -1.09 -16.16
N THR A 137 -10.66 -2.25 -16.17
CA THR A 137 -10.72 -3.28 -15.13
C THR A 137 -9.68 -3.09 -14.03
N ALA A 138 -8.73 -2.18 -14.23
CA ALA A 138 -7.67 -1.84 -13.28
C ALA A 138 -8.02 -0.61 -12.41
N THR A 139 -7.19 -0.35 -11.42
CA THR A 139 -7.33 0.82 -10.52
C THR A 139 -5.99 1.53 -10.39
N ASP A 140 -5.97 2.83 -10.62
CA ASP A 140 -4.87 3.69 -10.23
C ASP A 140 -5.08 4.16 -8.79
N LEU A 141 -4.11 3.85 -7.95
CA LEU A 141 -4.01 4.31 -6.57
C LEU A 141 -2.99 5.44 -6.51
N HIS A 142 -3.43 6.62 -6.12
CA HIS A 142 -2.55 7.72 -5.73
C HIS A 142 -2.53 7.85 -4.23
N PHE A 143 -1.34 7.65 -3.64
CA PHE A 143 -1.11 7.76 -2.21
C PHE A 143 -0.18 8.92 -1.92
N THR A 144 -0.58 9.80 -1.02
CA THR A 144 0.26 10.88 -0.50
C THR A 144 0.30 10.83 1.02
N GLU A 145 1.45 11.13 1.59
CA GLU A 145 1.59 11.26 3.03
C GLU A 145 2.57 12.36 3.38
N THR A 146 2.20 13.17 4.36
CA THR A 146 3.11 14.10 5.03
C THR A 146 3.20 13.66 6.48
N PHE A 147 4.41 13.49 7.02
CA PHE A 147 4.58 13.07 8.40
C PHE A 147 5.84 13.65 9.03
N GLU A 148 5.80 13.77 10.35
CA GLU A 148 6.93 14.16 11.18
C GLU A 148 7.23 13.02 12.18
N PRO A 149 8.34 12.25 12.00
CA PRO A 149 8.75 11.24 12.95
C PRO A 149 9.09 11.83 14.31
N GLY A 150 8.66 11.17 15.39
CA GLY A 150 9.11 11.46 16.76
C GLY A 150 10.46 10.84 17.10
N PHE A 151 11.10 10.17 16.14
CA PHE A 151 12.39 9.49 16.28
C PHE A 151 13.39 9.99 15.23
N TRP A 152 14.66 9.77 15.50
CA TRP A 152 15.72 10.19 14.59
C TRP A 152 15.73 9.39 13.28
N VAL A 153 15.77 10.11 12.16
CA VAL A 153 15.95 9.57 10.80
C VAL A 153 17.24 10.16 10.23
N PRO A 154 18.14 9.35 9.66
CA PRO A 154 19.37 9.89 9.06
C PRO A 154 19.08 10.89 7.94
N PRO A 155 19.54 12.15 8.02
CA PRO A 155 19.09 13.20 7.10
C PRO A 155 19.58 13.01 5.66
N ILE A 156 20.78 12.43 5.46
CA ILE A 156 21.38 12.31 4.12
C ILE A 156 20.80 11.15 3.33
N ILE A 157 20.63 10.00 3.99
CA ILE A 157 20.20 8.76 3.33
C ILE A 157 18.75 8.41 3.62
N GLY A 158 18.12 9.08 4.61
CA GLY A 158 16.76 8.83 5.07
C GLY A 158 15.73 8.89 3.95
N PRO A 159 15.64 9.98 3.17
CA PRO A 159 14.66 10.10 2.09
C PRO A 159 14.76 8.99 1.06
N TRP A 160 15.96 8.67 0.59
CA TRP A 160 16.20 7.58 -0.35
C TRP A 160 15.81 6.21 0.23
N LEU A 161 16.13 5.95 1.50
CA LEU A 161 15.75 4.69 2.16
C LEU A 161 14.25 4.58 2.35
N ILE A 162 13.58 5.68 2.71
CA ILE A 162 12.12 5.76 2.85
C ILE A 162 11.47 5.48 1.49
N GLU A 163 11.93 6.11 0.41
CA GLU A 163 11.40 5.90 -0.93
C GLU A 163 11.58 4.44 -1.37
N LYS A 164 12.78 3.90 -1.22
CA LYS A 164 13.06 2.48 -1.58
C LYS A 164 12.21 1.50 -0.78
N LYS A 165 11.95 1.81 0.51
CA LYS A 165 11.05 1.01 1.32
C LYS A 165 9.60 1.15 0.85
N LEU A 166 9.11 2.37 0.62
CA LEU A 166 7.77 2.66 0.14
C LEU A 166 7.46 1.91 -1.16
N VAL A 167 8.33 2.02 -2.16
CA VAL A 167 8.21 1.30 -3.44
C VAL A 167 8.07 -0.21 -3.22
N ARG A 168 8.88 -0.78 -2.34
CA ARG A 168 8.83 -2.22 -2.03
C ARG A 168 7.53 -2.61 -1.33
N GLU A 169 7.06 -1.80 -0.38
CA GLU A 169 5.84 -2.08 0.37
C GLU A 169 4.61 -1.98 -0.54
N VAL A 170 4.56 -0.95 -1.39
CA VAL A 170 3.47 -0.81 -2.37
C VAL A 170 3.46 -1.98 -3.35
N ALA A 171 4.63 -2.39 -3.87
CA ALA A 171 4.71 -3.54 -4.77
C ALA A 171 4.18 -4.84 -4.12
N ARG A 172 4.48 -5.07 -2.84
CA ARG A 172 3.98 -6.23 -2.09
C ARG A 172 2.47 -6.17 -1.87
N THR A 173 1.97 -5.00 -1.45
CA THR A 173 0.55 -4.75 -1.26
C THR A 173 -0.22 -4.93 -2.56
N THR A 174 0.32 -4.44 -3.67
CA THR A 174 -0.27 -4.59 -5.00
C THR A 174 -0.40 -6.08 -5.39
N LEU A 175 0.68 -6.86 -5.24
CA LEU A 175 0.65 -8.30 -5.55
C LEU A 175 -0.38 -9.05 -4.70
N TYR A 176 -0.51 -8.70 -3.42
CA TYR A 176 -1.53 -9.30 -2.55
C TYR A 176 -2.95 -9.00 -3.04
N ILE A 177 -3.25 -7.71 -3.31
CA ILE A 177 -4.58 -7.28 -3.75
C ILE A 177 -4.96 -7.89 -5.09
N GLU A 178 -4.02 -7.97 -6.03
CA GLU A 178 -4.23 -8.59 -7.34
C GLU A 178 -4.48 -10.09 -7.23
N GLY A 179 -3.82 -10.77 -6.29
CA GLY A 179 -4.10 -12.18 -5.99
C GLY A 179 -5.54 -12.41 -5.54
N GLN A 180 -6.09 -11.52 -4.70
CA GLN A 180 -7.48 -11.58 -4.25
C GLN A 180 -8.50 -11.30 -5.37
N ALA A 181 -8.13 -10.55 -6.38
CA ALA A 181 -9.02 -10.23 -7.51
C ALA A 181 -9.13 -11.39 -8.52
N GLY A 182 -8.22 -12.36 -8.46
CA GLY A 182 -8.18 -13.54 -9.34
C GLY A 182 -8.90 -14.78 -8.80
N GLU A 183 -9.36 -14.73 -7.53
CA GLU A 183 -10.17 -15.79 -6.89
C GLU A 183 -11.66 -15.52 -7.08
#